data_35328928aef0c3a466621896b1e286a1
#
_entry.id   35328928aef0c3a466621896b1e286a1
#
_cell.length_a   1.000
_cell.length_b   1.000
_cell.length_c   1.000
_cell.angle_alpha   90.00
_cell.angle_beta   90.00
_cell.angle_gamma   90.00
#
_symmetry.space_group_name_H-M   'P 1'
#
loop_
_entity.id
_entity.type
_entity.pdbx_description
1 polymer ?
#
loop_
_entity_poly.entity_id
_entity_poly.type
_entity_poly.pdbx_seq_one_letter_code
_entity_poly.pdbx_strand_id
1 'polypeptide(L)'
;MPVMSFQDFRVGIDRRKSQQIVDQRGLYDCKNAFVNSGYAIKKRSGIDKITASQLDAGSKGLFEFDEKLYVVSNAANSTQTLSGYGAGGSYPINANLYTLDLADYLNGSNTVSRVWQFLVFNNNLYVVVEYADGTIRHHYGTAAQMIAGTNVVVTDTNCPNGKSAVVHDSKIYAIEPETDNPAYVKYSSVEDPTNWSKVKDASGLLGLPAGLEAMGNEHAVAVTSYRGFLAVFMQNSIQLWKTNPNPGLIELDTTVDNAFLEYHNSIGPISEDIFYLNSSGIHSVTQKLYTDTMATSDVGSPIADLVKTSITANITTLGLEPKALFFPGENQYILALGTDMFV
;
A
#
# COMPACT_ATOMS: atom_id res chain seq x y z
N MET A 1 16.33 -38.59 -30.74
CA MET A 1 16.77 -37.23 -30.30
C MET A 1 16.82 -37.25 -28.79
N PRO A 2 17.90 -36.81 -28.14
CA PRO A 2 17.89 -36.66 -26.68
C PRO A 2 16.86 -35.61 -26.30
N VAL A 3 15.94 -35.96 -25.41
CA VAL A 3 14.96 -35.01 -24.81
C VAL A 3 15.69 -34.28 -23.70
N MET A 4 15.94 -32.99 -23.86
CA MET A 4 16.40 -32.15 -22.76
C MET A 4 15.17 -31.81 -21.88
N SER A 5 15.20 -32.24 -20.63
CA SER A 5 14.20 -31.87 -19.64
C SER A 5 14.74 -30.72 -18.80
N PHE A 6 14.03 -29.60 -18.78
CA PHE A 6 14.32 -28.46 -17.89
C PHE A 6 13.34 -28.54 -16.71
N GLN A 7 13.84 -28.77 -15.50
CA GLN A 7 13.01 -28.98 -14.30
C GLN A 7 13.32 -28.02 -13.16
N ASP A 8 14.34 -27.18 -13.30
CA ASP A 8 14.82 -26.27 -12.25
C ASP A 8 14.93 -24.85 -12.80
N PHE A 9 14.02 -23.99 -12.40
CA PHE A 9 13.95 -22.58 -12.82
C PHE A 9 14.33 -21.62 -11.69
N ARG A 10 15.29 -22.01 -10.83
CA ARG A 10 15.70 -21.23 -9.65
C ARG A 10 16.19 -19.82 -9.93
N VAL A 11 16.59 -19.52 -11.14
CA VAL A 11 17.01 -18.17 -11.55
C VAL A 11 15.79 -17.24 -11.73
N GLY A 12 14.59 -17.82 -11.97
CA GLY A 12 13.39 -17.04 -12.27
C GLY A 12 13.45 -16.34 -13.62
N ILE A 13 12.78 -15.20 -13.74
CA ILE A 13 12.81 -14.38 -14.96
C ILE A 13 14.05 -13.46 -14.91
N ASP A 14 14.89 -13.49 -15.93
CA ASP A 14 16.04 -12.60 -16.07
C ASP A 14 16.10 -11.99 -17.49
N ARG A 15 15.75 -10.73 -17.62
CA ARG A 15 15.76 -9.96 -18.86
C ARG A 15 16.97 -9.04 -19.02
N ARG A 16 17.90 -9.05 -18.08
CA ARG A 16 19.15 -8.27 -18.16
C ARG A 16 20.05 -8.74 -19.30
N LYS A 17 19.86 -9.97 -19.76
CA LYS A 17 20.59 -10.58 -20.87
C LYS A 17 19.66 -10.78 -22.06
N SER A 18 20.24 -10.88 -23.26
CA SER A 18 19.46 -11.25 -24.44
C SER A 18 18.90 -12.67 -24.32
N GLN A 19 17.79 -12.95 -24.99
CA GLN A 19 17.12 -14.25 -24.96
C GLN A 19 18.03 -15.44 -25.26
N GLN A 20 19.08 -15.21 -26.06
CA GLN A 20 20.02 -16.26 -26.47
C GLN A 20 21.04 -16.65 -25.41
N ILE A 21 21.26 -15.80 -24.39
CA ILE A 21 22.30 -16.00 -23.37
C ILE A 21 21.75 -16.05 -21.96
N VAL A 22 20.45 -16.19 -21.79
CA VAL A 22 19.82 -16.45 -20.48
C VAL A 22 20.28 -17.81 -19.97
N ASP A 23 20.55 -17.91 -18.67
CA ASP A 23 20.90 -19.17 -18.01
C ASP A 23 19.83 -20.23 -18.32
N GLN A 24 20.26 -21.49 -18.53
CA GLN A 24 19.35 -22.61 -18.81
C GLN A 24 18.32 -22.85 -17.68
N ARG A 25 18.60 -22.36 -16.46
CA ARG A 25 17.70 -22.38 -15.29
C ARG A 25 16.92 -21.08 -15.14
N GLY A 26 17.01 -20.17 -16.09
CA GLY A 26 16.28 -18.90 -16.13
C GLY A 26 15.24 -18.86 -17.22
N LEU A 27 14.29 -17.98 -17.08
CA LEU A 27 13.25 -17.67 -18.06
C LEU A 27 13.51 -16.28 -18.61
N TYR A 28 13.37 -16.09 -19.89
CA TYR A 28 13.38 -14.75 -20.49
C TYR A 28 12.01 -14.07 -20.37
N ASP A 29 10.93 -14.83 -20.47
CA ASP A 29 9.55 -14.35 -20.32
C ASP A 29 8.68 -15.44 -19.70
N CYS A 30 7.74 -15.05 -18.85
CA CYS A 30 6.78 -15.94 -18.23
C CYS A 30 5.44 -15.20 -18.06
N LYS A 31 4.42 -15.62 -18.80
CA LYS A 31 3.09 -15.00 -18.74
C LYS A 31 2.07 -15.97 -18.16
N ASN A 32 1.22 -15.45 -17.27
CA ASN A 32 0.19 -16.22 -16.57
C ASN A 32 0.73 -17.44 -15.77
N ALA A 33 1.99 -17.36 -15.35
CA ALA A 33 2.63 -18.37 -14.53
C ALA A 33 3.72 -17.71 -13.66
N PHE A 34 4.17 -18.41 -12.64
CA PHE A 34 5.26 -17.99 -11.75
C PHE A 34 6.14 -19.20 -11.39
N VAL A 35 7.33 -18.94 -10.90
CA VAL A 35 8.22 -19.96 -10.36
C VAL A 35 7.91 -20.14 -8.88
N ASN A 36 7.48 -21.35 -8.49
CA ASN A 36 7.14 -21.65 -7.09
C ASN A 36 8.41 -21.91 -6.24
N SER A 37 8.23 -22.09 -4.93
CA SER A 37 9.31 -22.41 -3.98
C SER A 37 10.09 -23.70 -4.31
N GLY A 38 9.49 -24.61 -5.07
CA GLY A 38 10.15 -25.81 -5.59
C GLY A 38 10.85 -25.59 -6.93
N TYR A 39 11.04 -24.35 -7.37
CA TYR A 39 11.67 -23.95 -8.62
C TYR A 39 11.01 -24.48 -9.88
N ALA A 40 9.74 -24.89 -9.80
CA ALA A 40 8.94 -25.32 -10.94
C ALA A 40 8.03 -24.17 -11.41
N ILE A 41 7.77 -24.14 -12.71
CA ILE A 41 6.78 -23.22 -13.27
C ILE A 41 5.39 -23.68 -12.88
N LYS A 42 4.66 -22.84 -12.14
CA LYS A 42 3.26 -23.05 -11.76
C LYS A 42 2.38 -22.09 -12.54
N LYS A 43 1.34 -22.59 -13.19
CA LYS A 43 0.34 -21.75 -13.82
C LYS A 43 -0.37 -20.92 -12.75
N ARG A 44 -0.55 -19.64 -13.00
CA ARG A 44 -1.37 -18.78 -12.13
C ARG A 44 -2.80 -19.32 -12.08
N SER A 45 -3.40 -19.31 -10.89
CA SER A 45 -4.83 -19.61 -10.73
C SER A 45 -5.67 -18.66 -11.59
N GLY A 46 -6.81 -19.13 -12.06
CA GLY A 46 -7.77 -18.28 -12.78
C GLY A 46 -8.21 -17.12 -11.88
N ILE A 47 -8.58 -16.02 -12.49
CA ILE A 47 -9.30 -14.93 -11.81
C ILE A 47 -10.77 -15.09 -12.16
N ASP A 48 -11.56 -15.47 -11.17
CA ASP A 48 -12.99 -15.56 -11.32
C ASP A 48 -13.65 -14.25 -10.88
N LYS A 49 -14.75 -13.89 -11.53
CA LYS A 49 -15.54 -12.74 -11.12
C LYS A 49 -16.26 -13.06 -9.82
N ILE A 50 -16.07 -12.24 -8.79
CA ILE A 50 -16.78 -12.35 -7.52
C ILE A 50 -18.21 -11.82 -7.66
N THR A 51 -18.46 -10.91 -8.60
CA THR A 51 -19.77 -10.29 -8.84
C THR A 51 -20.32 -10.70 -10.20
N ALA A 52 -21.62 -11.01 -10.26
CA ALA A 52 -22.32 -11.27 -11.53
C ALA A 52 -22.40 -9.98 -12.39
N SER A 53 -22.45 -8.83 -11.75
CA SER A 53 -22.48 -7.51 -12.38
C SER A 53 -21.22 -6.73 -12.09
N GLN A 54 -20.90 -5.78 -12.96
CA GLN A 54 -19.83 -4.82 -12.69
C GLN A 54 -20.21 -3.99 -11.44
N LEU A 55 -19.23 -3.70 -10.58
CA LEU A 55 -19.44 -2.74 -9.51
C LEU A 55 -19.84 -1.38 -10.11
N ASP A 56 -20.58 -0.60 -9.32
CA ASP A 56 -20.96 0.75 -9.71
C ASP A 56 -19.72 1.55 -10.15
N ALA A 57 -19.87 2.35 -11.21
CA ALA A 57 -18.81 3.22 -11.71
C ALA A 57 -18.31 4.22 -10.64
N GLY A 58 -19.11 4.47 -9.60
CA GLY A 58 -18.74 5.26 -8.42
C GLY A 58 -17.88 4.54 -7.39
N SER A 59 -17.59 3.23 -7.55
CA SER A 59 -16.80 2.46 -6.60
C SER A 59 -15.33 2.87 -6.63
N LYS A 60 -14.75 3.21 -5.46
CA LYS A 60 -13.42 3.83 -5.35
C LYS A 60 -12.38 2.99 -4.60
N GLY A 61 -12.78 1.97 -3.90
CA GLY A 61 -11.86 1.09 -3.16
C GLY A 61 -12.58 -0.16 -2.69
N LEU A 62 -11.84 -1.24 -2.50
CA LEU A 62 -12.34 -2.53 -2.01
C LEU A 62 -11.44 -2.99 -0.87
N PHE A 63 -12.05 -3.46 0.21
CA PHE A 63 -11.34 -3.91 1.39
C PHE A 63 -12.06 -5.08 2.05
N GLU A 64 -11.31 -6.04 2.57
CA GLU A 64 -11.83 -7.16 3.37
C GLU A 64 -11.61 -6.88 4.86
N PHE A 65 -12.67 -7.02 5.63
CA PHE A 65 -12.63 -6.90 7.08
C PHE A 65 -13.71 -7.78 7.71
N ASP A 66 -13.36 -8.52 8.75
CA ASP A 66 -14.27 -9.43 9.47
C ASP A 66 -15.04 -10.37 8.50
N GLU A 67 -14.29 -11.00 7.59
CA GLU A 67 -14.82 -11.94 6.56
C GLU A 67 -15.87 -11.32 5.62
N LYS A 68 -15.92 -10.00 5.53
CA LYS A 68 -16.84 -9.24 4.69
C LYS A 68 -16.08 -8.33 3.74
N LEU A 69 -16.64 -8.08 2.56
CA LEU A 69 -16.11 -7.14 1.60
C LEU A 69 -16.79 -5.78 1.74
N TYR A 70 -15.99 -4.73 1.80
CA TYR A 70 -16.45 -3.35 1.87
C TYR A 70 -15.97 -2.58 0.65
N VAL A 71 -16.85 -1.77 0.10
CA VAL A 71 -16.54 -0.87 -1.02
C VAL A 71 -16.94 0.55 -0.65
N VAL A 72 -16.10 1.51 -0.98
CA VAL A 72 -16.47 2.92 -0.91
C VAL A 72 -17.17 3.30 -2.22
N SER A 73 -18.37 3.85 -2.13
CA SER A 73 -19.13 4.34 -3.27
C SER A 73 -19.77 5.69 -2.95
N ASN A 74 -19.93 6.52 -3.98
CA ASN A 74 -20.63 7.78 -3.87
C ASN A 74 -22.18 7.64 -3.88
N ALA A 75 -22.68 6.43 -4.06
CA ALA A 75 -24.11 6.15 -3.99
C ALA A 75 -24.51 5.92 -2.54
N ALA A 76 -25.19 6.86 -1.92
CA ALA A 76 -25.69 6.77 -0.56
C ALA A 76 -26.50 5.49 -0.35
N ASN A 77 -26.19 4.73 0.70
CA ASN A 77 -26.94 3.55 1.20
C ASN A 77 -27.21 2.44 0.17
N SER A 78 -26.40 2.29 -0.88
CA SER A 78 -26.55 1.16 -1.78
C SER A 78 -25.86 -0.08 -1.20
N THR A 79 -26.61 -0.99 -0.62
CA THR A 79 -26.14 -2.36 -0.35
C THR A 79 -25.99 -3.07 -1.69
N GLN A 80 -24.76 -3.19 -2.16
CA GLN A 80 -24.50 -3.99 -3.34
C GLN A 80 -24.44 -5.46 -2.91
N THR A 81 -25.40 -6.24 -3.36
CA THR A 81 -25.42 -7.69 -3.10
C THR A 81 -24.50 -8.37 -4.10
N LEU A 82 -23.50 -9.09 -3.61
CA LEU A 82 -22.75 -10.05 -4.42
C LEU A 82 -23.67 -11.19 -4.80
N SER A 83 -24.44 -11.03 -5.86
CA SER A 83 -25.32 -12.09 -6.35
C SER A 83 -24.54 -12.97 -7.32
N GLY A 84 -24.36 -14.25 -6.96
CA GLY A 84 -24.05 -15.25 -7.95
C GLY A 84 -22.88 -16.20 -7.71
N TYR A 85 -22.36 -16.35 -6.51
CA TYR A 85 -21.48 -17.45 -6.17
C TYR A 85 -22.16 -18.41 -5.20
N GLY A 86 -22.99 -19.30 -5.74
CA GLY A 86 -23.73 -20.23 -4.92
C GLY A 86 -24.06 -21.57 -5.57
N ALA A 87 -23.54 -21.88 -6.74
CA ALA A 87 -23.79 -23.16 -7.38
C ALA A 87 -22.44 -23.81 -7.80
N GLY A 88 -21.80 -24.51 -6.87
CA GLY A 88 -20.77 -25.49 -7.17
C GLY A 88 -19.32 -25.12 -6.98
N GLY A 89 -18.98 -23.98 -6.42
CA GLY A 89 -17.59 -23.59 -6.11
C GLY A 89 -17.34 -23.51 -4.61
N SER A 90 -16.22 -24.06 -4.15
CA SER A 90 -15.80 -24.14 -2.74
C SER A 90 -15.35 -22.84 -2.11
N TYR A 91 -16.03 -21.73 -2.36
CA TYR A 91 -15.82 -20.49 -1.61
C TYR A 91 -17.12 -20.10 -0.95
N PRO A 92 -17.19 -20.10 0.39
CA PRO A 92 -18.36 -19.64 1.12
C PRO A 92 -18.40 -18.11 1.08
N ILE A 93 -18.62 -17.51 -0.09
CA ILE A 93 -18.91 -16.09 -0.14
C ILE A 93 -20.42 -15.93 -0.24
N ASN A 94 -21.12 -16.19 0.84
CA ASN A 94 -22.31 -15.45 1.21
C ASN A 94 -21.93 -14.04 1.69
N ALA A 95 -20.90 -13.45 1.09
CA ALA A 95 -20.44 -12.13 1.47
C ALA A 95 -21.35 -11.12 0.81
N ASN A 96 -22.20 -10.51 1.61
CA ASN A 96 -22.80 -9.25 1.24
C ASN A 96 -21.66 -8.26 1.02
N LEU A 97 -21.66 -7.59 -0.10
CA LEU A 97 -20.79 -6.45 -0.35
C LEU A 97 -21.43 -5.24 0.34
N TYR A 98 -20.76 -4.70 1.33
CA TYR A 98 -21.23 -3.54 2.07
C TYR A 98 -20.66 -2.27 1.46
N THR A 99 -21.51 -1.30 1.20
CA THR A 99 -21.09 0.02 0.72
C THR A 99 -20.85 0.94 1.91
N LEU A 100 -19.68 1.56 1.96
CA LEU A 100 -19.34 2.58 2.93
C LEU A 100 -19.76 3.95 2.37
N ASP A 101 -20.53 4.70 3.16
CA ASP A 101 -20.84 6.09 2.88
C ASP A 101 -19.85 7.00 3.61
N LEU A 102 -18.86 7.48 2.87
CA LEU A 102 -17.81 8.36 3.35
C LEU A 102 -17.90 9.76 2.72
N ALA A 103 -19.09 10.21 2.36
CA ALA A 103 -19.28 11.57 1.88
C ALA A 103 -18.82 12.60 2.93
N ASP A 104 -18.22 13.70 2.48
CA ASP A 104 -17.82 14.79 3.38
C ASP A 104 -19.01 15.66 3.74
N TYR A 105 -19.74 15.22 4.75
CA TYR A 105 -20.89 15.98 5.27
C TYR A 105 -20.48 17.28 5.99
N LEU A 106 -19.20 17.47 6.31
CA LEU A 106 -18.69 18.72 6.87
C LEU A 106 -18.53 19.80 5.79
N ASN A 107 -18.36 19.40 4.52
CA ASN A 107 -18.16 20.28 3.40
C ASN A 107 -19.22 20.06 2.29
N GLY A 108 -20.50 20.14 2.65
CA GLY A 108 -21.59 20.12 1.69
C GLY A 108 -21.82 18.81 0.94
N SER A 109 -21.50 17.67 1.56
CA SER A 109 -21.63 16.32 0.96
C SER A 109 -20.75 16.11 -0.28
N ASN A 110 -19.49 16.55 -0.20
CA ASN A 110 -18.50 16.33 -1.24
C ASN A 110 -18.27 14.84 -1.52
N THR A 111 -18.13 14.47 -2.78
CA THR A 111 -18.04 13.06 -3.18
C THR A 111 -16.61 12.54 -3.13
N VAL A 112 -16.46 11.27 -2.78
CA VAL A 112 -15.16 10.61 -2.76
C VAL A 112 -14.61 10.45 -4.17
N SER A 113 -13.45 11.03 -4.42
CA SER A 113 -12.67 10.87 -5.66
C SER A 113 -11.82 9.62 -5.63
N ARG A 114 -11.17 9.37 -4.47
CA ARG A 114 -10.20 8.29 -4.31
C ARG A 114 -10.15 7.80 -2.87
N VAL A 115 -9.86 6.51 -2.69
CA VAL A 115 -9.49 5.95 -1.40
C VAL A 115 -7.99 5.66 -1.44
N TRP A 116 -7.27 6.29 -0.52
CA TRP A 116 -5.83 6.14 -0.40
C TRP A 116 -5.47 4.91 0.41
N GLN A 117 -6.10 4.76 1.57
CA GLN A 117 -5.78 3.67 2.48
C GLN A 117 -6.98 3.16 3.28
N PHE A 118 -6.96 1.85 3.55
CA PHE A 118 -7.77 1.20 4.56
C PHE A 118 -6.87 0.61 5.64
N LEU A 119 -7.20 0.84 6.89
CA LEU A 119 -6.52 0.27 8.06
C LEU A 119 -7.56 -0.29 9.03
N VAL A 120 -7.13 -1.22 9.85
CA VAL A 120 -7.92 -1.71 10.99
C VAL A 120 -7.25 -1.26 12.27
N PHE A 121 -7.99 -0.58 13.14
CA PHE A 121 -7.51 -0.13 14.44
C PHE A 121 -8.57 -0.41 15.51
N ASN A 122 -8.19 -1.14 16.58
CA ASN A 122 -9.10 -1.54 17.66
C ASN A 122 -10.42 -2.13 17.13
N ASN A 123 -10.34 -3.04 16.17
CA ASN A 123 -11.49 -3.69 15.53
C ASN A 123 -12.48 -2.73 14.84
N ASN A 124 -12.04 -1.51 14.52
CA ASN A 124 -12.76 -0.53 13.73
C ASN A 124 -12.02 -0.23 12.43
N LEU A 125 -12.73 0.33 11.47
CA LEU A 125 -12.15 0.77 10.22
C LEU A 125 -11.56 2.18 10.37
N TYR A 126 -10.39 2.37 9.80
CA TYR A 126 -9.77 3.67 9.58
C TYR A 126 -9.51 3.84 8.09
N VAL A 127 -10.09 4.85 7.47
CA VAL A 127 -10.07 5.04 6.02
C VAL A 127 -9.59 6.44 5.69
N VAL A 128 -8.63 6.53 4.77
CA VAL A 128 -8.13 7.80 4.23
C VAL A 128 -8.72 8.00 2.85
N VAL A 129 -9.46 9.08 2.66
CA VAL A 129 -10.14 9.39 1.40
C VAL A 129 -9.77 10.77 0.88
N GLU A 130 -9.76 10.91 -0.43
CA GLU A 130 -9.64 12.17 -1.15
C GLU A 130 -10.97 12.48 -1.82
N TYR A 131 -11.41 13.72 -1.72
CA TYR A 131 -12.65 14.19 -2.32
C TYR A 131 -12.44 14.87 -3.66
N ALA A 132 -13.53 15.15 -4.35
CA ALA A 132 -13.50 15.75 -5.69
C ALA A 132 -12.87 17.16 -5.73
N ASP A 133 -12.85 17.87 -4.60
CA ASP A 133 -12.17 19.17 -4.43
C ASP A 133 -10.68 19.05 -4.08
N GLY A 134 -10.14 17.83 -3.99
CA GLY A 134 -8.76 17.56 -3.59
C GLY A 134 -8.53 17.51 -2.07
N THR A 135 -9.56 17.77 -1.25
CA THR A 135 -9.42 17.67 0.21
C THR A 135 -9.26 16.21 0.63
N ILE A 136 -8.33 15.95 1.55
CA ILE A 136 -8.15 14.63 2.15
C ILE A 136 -8.72 14.64 3.57
N ARG A 137 -9.42 13.57 3.91
CA ARG A 137 -9.95 13.37 5.26
C ARG A 137 -9.71 11.95 5.75
N HIS A 138 -9.58 11.84 7.05
CA HIS A 138 -9.45 10.58 7.75
C HIS A 138 -10.78 10.26 8.42
N HIS A 139 -11.20 9.01 8.30
CA HIS A 139 -12.43 8.49 8.88
C HIS A 139 -12.11 7.37 9.83
N TYR A 140 -12.78 7.34 10.97
CA TYR A 140 -12.65 6.26 11.95
C TYR A 140 -14.00 5.92 12.56
N GLY A 141 -14.33 4.64 12.59
CA GLY A 141 -15.56 4.16 13.18
C GLY A 141 -15.81 2.67 12.94
N THR A 142 -16.87 2.17 13.54
CA THR A 142 -17.33 0.81 13.26
C THR A 142 -17.80 0.70 11.80
N ALA A 143 -17.76 -0.51 11.25
CA ALA A 143 -18.29 -0.76 9.92
C ALA A 143 -19.76 -0.30 9.77
N ALA A 144 -20.58 -0.49 10.80
CA ALA A 144 -21.98 -0.05 10.80
C ALA A 144 -22.12 1.48 10.71
N GLN A 145 -21.27 2.23 11.44
CA GLN A 145 -21.25 3.70 11.37
C GLN A 145 -20.80 4.19 9.98
N MET A 146 -19.80 3.55 9.37
CA MET A 146 -19.32 3.90 8.04
C MET A 146 -20.33 3.55 6.94
N ILE A 147 -21.11 2.47 7.09
CA ILE A 147 -22.22 2.16 6.19
C ILE A 147 -23.33 3.22 6.29
N ALA A 148 -23.61 3.68 7.51
CA ALA A 148 -24.63 4.69 7.77
C ALA A 148 -24.16 6.13 7.49
N GLY A 149 -22.88 6.35 7.25
CA GLY A 149 -22.30 7.70 7.01
C GLY A 149 -22.34 8.63 8.22
N THR A 150 -22.40 8.09 9.44
CA THR A 150 -22.65 8.92 10.64
C THR A 150 -21.42 9.05 11.53
N ASN A 151 -20.99 10.29 11.80
CA ASN A 151 -19.96 10.65 12.80
C ASN A 151 -18.63 9.90 12.66
N VAL A 152 -18.19 9.63 11.46
CA VAL A 152 -16.97 8.87 11.20
C VAL A 152 -15.78 9.74 10.82
N VAL A 153 -15.96 11.00 10.47
CA VAL A 153 -14.87 11.92 10.13
C VAL A 153 -14.07 12.25 11.38
N VAL A 154 -12.75 12.15 11.30
CA VAL A 154 -11.85 12.65 12.35
C VAL A 154 -11.84 14.18 12.28
N THR A 155 -12.39 14.82 13.31
CA THR A 155 -12.62 16.28 13.33
C THR A 155 -11.53 17.06 14.05
N ASP A 156 -10.53 16.40 14.67
CA ASP A 156 -9.41 17.08 15.30
C ASP A 156 -8.61 17.86 14.24
N THR A 157 -8.48 19.17 14.42
CA THR A 157 -7.78 20.06 13.47
C THR A 157 -6.30 19.77 13.34
N ASN A 158 -5.71 18.99 14.25
CA ASN A 158 -4.32 18.56 14.18
C ASN A 158 -4.17 17.22 13.45
N CYS A 159 -5.27 16.55 13.06
CA CYS A 159 -5.21 15.38 12.22
C CYS A 159 -4.59 15.78 10.87
N PRO A 160 -3.53 15.12 10.41
CA PRO A 160 -2.92 15.45 9.13
C PRO A 160 -3.86 15.09 7.98
N ASN A 161 -3.80 15.87 6.91
CA ASN A 161 -4.56 15.62 5.69
C ASN A 161 -3.69 14.88 4.65
N GLY A 162 -2.85 13.97 5.12
CA GLY A 162 -1.91 13.24 4.26
C GLY A 162 -2.48 11.95 3.70
N LYS A 163 -1.90 11.48 2.61
CA LYS A 163 -2.35 10.32 1.84
C LYS A 163 -1.98 8.98 2.48
N SER A 164 -0.98 8.96 3.33
CA SER A 164 -0.45 7.72 3.92
C SER A 164 -0.55 7.73 5.43
N ALA A 165 -1.04 6.62 5.97
CA ALA A 165 -1.14 6.38 7.40
C ALA A 165 -0.80 4.92 7.72
N VAL A 166 -0.40 4.64 8.96
CA VAL A 166 -0.10 3.29 9.43
C VAL A 166 -0.47 3.13 10.89
N VAL A 167 -0.91 1.94 11.26
CA VAL A 167 -1.05 1.53 12.66
C VAL A 167 0.30 1.04 13.16
N HIS A 168 0.82 1.68 14.20
CA HIS A 168 2.08 1.30 14.82
C HIS A 168 2.05 1.67 16.30
N ASP A 169 2.52 0.79 17.20
CA ASP A 169 2.56 1.00 18.67
C ASP A 169 1.26 1.56 19.26
N SER A 170 0.11 0.97 18.88
CA SER A 170 -1.22 1.39 19.34
C SER A 170 -1.58 2.85 19.03
N LYS A 171 -1.01 3.41 17.98
CA LYS A 171 -1.28 4.75 17.43
C LYS A 171 -1.46 4.68 15.92
N ILE A 172 -2.07 5.71 15.37
CA ILE A 172 -2.01 5.99 13.94
C ILE A 172 -0.90 7.01 13.70
N TYR A 173 0.04 6.68 12.82
CA TYR A 173 1.01 7.63 12.27
C TYR A 173 0.57 8.01 10.87
N ALA A 174 0.62 9.29 10.55
CA ALA A 174 0.22 9.80 9.24
C ALA A 174 1.13 10.94 8.80
N ILE A 175 1.38 11.02 7.49
CA ILE A 175 2.17 12.11 6.91
C ILE A 175 1.36 13.40 6.84
N GLU A 176 2.05 14.52 6.86
CA GLU A 176 1.47 15.83 6.52
C GLU A 176 1.52 16.05 5.01
N PRO A 177 0.55 16.77 4.43
CA PRO A 177 0.65 17.17 3.03
C PRO A 177 1.78 18.19 2.83
N GLU A 178 2.33 18.23 1.63
CA GLU A 178 3.42 19.17 1.25
C GLU A 178 3.07 20.63 1.52
N THR A 179 1.80 20.96 1.51
CA THR A 179 1.31 22.35 1.66
C THR A 179 1.29 22.85 3.09
N ASP A 180 1.34 21.94 4.09
CA ASP A 180 1.25 22.31 5.51
C ASP A 180 2.62 22.24 6.20
N ASN A 181 2.94 21.13 6.85
CA ASN A 181 4.22 20.92 7.52
C ASN A 181 4.87 19.62 7.03
N PRO A 182 5.39 19.59 5.80
CA PRO A 182 5.92 18.38 5.18
C PRO A 182 7.10 17.77 5.95
N ALA A 183 7.71 18.54 6.85
CA ALA A 183 8.81 18.09 7.70
C ALA A 183 8.39 17.11 8.81
N TYR A 184 7.08 16.94 9.06
CA TYR A 184 6.60 16.14 10.18
C TYR A 184 5.76 14.96 9.76
N VAL A 185 5.92 13.84 10.49
CA VAL A 185 4.98 12.72 10.53
C VAL A 185 4.23 12.81 11.85
N LYS A 186 2.94 13.09 11.79
CA LYS A 186 2.10 13.20 12.99
C LYS A 186 1.63 11.84 13.49
N TYR A 187 1.24 11.77 14.75
CA TYR A 187 0.67 10.57 15.34
C TYR A 187 -0.48 10.90 16.30
N SER A 188 -1.45 9.97 16.36
CA SER A 188 -2.61 10.07 17.25
C SER A 188 -2.23 9.78 18.70
N SER A 189 -3.16 10.04 19.61
CA SER A 189 -3.09 9.51 20.99
C SER A 189 -3.08 7.97 20.98
N VAL A 190 -2.54 7.39 22.05
CA VAL A 190 -2.54 5.93 22.24
C VAL A 190 -3.99 5.45 22.31
N GLU A 191 -4.33 4.42 21.54
CA GLU A 191 -5.65 3.79 21.46
C GLU A 191 -6.82 4.73 21.03
N ASP A 192 -6.54 6.01 20.74
CA ASP A 192 -7.54 6.98 20.31
C ASP A 192 -7.12 7.65 18.98
N PRO A 193 -7.51 7.11 17.83
CA PRO A 193 -7.13 7.63 16.52
C PRO A 193 -7.91 8.90 16.13
N THR A 194 -8.85 9.34 16.95
CA THR A 194 -9.61 10.58 16.72
C THR A 194 -8.97 11.79 17.38
N ASN A 195 -7.97 11.58 18.23
CA ASN A 195 -7.36 12.63 19.04
C ASN A 195 -5.88 12.82 18.67
N TRP A 196 -5.59 13.92 18.05
CA TRP A 196 -4.26 14.32 17.57
C TRP A 196 -3.67 15.49 18.36
N SER A 197 -4.46 16.06 19.28
CA SER A 197 -4.10 17.27 20.03
C SER A 197 -3.37 16.99 21.35
N LYS A 198 -3.54 15.81 21.94
CA LYS A 198 -3.01 15.49 23.27
C LYS A 198 -1.57 14.99 23.29
N VAL A 199 -1.04 14.62 22.16
CA VAL A 199 0.30 14.03 22.07
C VAL A 199 1.30 15.16 21.95
N LYS A 200 1.79 15.63 23.07
CA LYS A 200 2.90 16.56 23.13
C LYS A 200 4.14 15.83 23.61
N ASP A 201 5.21 15.91 22.85
CA ASP A 201 6.54 15.59 23.34
C ASP A 201 7.03 16.68 24.31
N ALA A 202 8.21 16.49 24.92
CA ALA A 202 8.79 17.46 25.82
C ALA A 202 9.11 18.82 25.16
N SER A 203 9.16 18.87 23.83
CA SER A 203 9.38 20.10 23.05
C SER A 203 8.09 20.77 22.58
N GLY A 204 6.94 20.12 22.78
CA GLY A 204 5.64 20.60 22.33
C GLY A 204 5.34 20.28 20.86
N LEU A 205 6.16 19.47 20.21
CA LEU A 205 5.94 18.98 18.84
C LEU A 205 4.91 17.85 18.85
N LEU A 206 4.04 17.86 17.85
CA LEU A 206 2.98 16.86 17.67
C LEU A 206 3.34 15.75 16.69
N GLY A 207 4.62 15.54 16.42
CA GLY A 207 5.05 14.55 15.42
C GLY A 207 6.55 14.33 15.37
N LEU A 208 6.94 13.38 14.53
CA LEU A 208 8.34 13.09 14.24
C LEU A 208 8.90 14.14 13.28
N PRO A 209 10.06 14.76 13.57
CA PRO A 209 10.68 15.77 12.71
C PRO A 209 11.42 15.14 11.52
N ALA A 210 10.79 14.23 10.78
CA ALA A 210 11.42 13.42 9.74
C ALA A 210 12.10 14.26 8.65
N GLY A 211 11.47 15.35 8.23
CA GLY A 211 12.06 16.24 7.22
C GLY A 211 13.21 17.07 7.75
N LEU A 212 13.31 17.31 9.06
CA LEU A 212 14.44 18.03 9.68
C LEU A 212 15.68 17.13 9.82
N GLU A 213 15.47 15.81 9.96
CA GLU A 213 16.53 14.80 10.01
C GLU A 213 17.00 14.36 8.60
N ALA A 214 16.28 14.76 7.55
CA ALA A 214 16.65 14.46 6.18
C ALA A 214 17.74 15.44 5.68
N MET A 215 18.61 14.95 4.82
CA MET A 215 19.59 15.80 4.13
C MET A 215 18.89 16.63 3.03
N GLY A 216 18.59 17.88 3.33
CA GLY A 216 17.86 18.77 2.44
C GLY A 216 16.41 18.98 2.92
N ASN A 217 15.62 19.69 2.16
CA ASN A 217 14.24 20.02 2.49
C ASN A 217 13.31 18.93 1.95
N GLU A 218 13.43 17.71 2.48
CA GLU A 218 12.63 16.58 2.05
C GLU A 218 11.30 16.50 2.82
N HIS A 219 10.27 15.96 2.17
CA HIS A 219 9.01 15.64 2.82
C HIS A 219 8.73 14.13 2.81
N ALA A 220 7.89 13.69 3.74
CA ALA A 220 7.47 12.31 3.82
C ALA A 220 6.45 11.99 2.70
N VAL A 221 6.68 10.89 2.01
CA VAL A 221 5.82 10.38 0.93
C VAL A 221 4.89 9.29 1.45
N ALA A 222 5.39 8.43 2.34
CA ALA A 222 4.62 7.36 2.95
C ALA A 222 5.19 6.90 4.28
N VAL A 223 4.37 6.21 5.05
CA VAL A 223 4.76 5.56 6.31
C VAL A 223 4.28 4.11 6.33
N THR A 224 5.09 3.24 6.92
CA THR A 224 4.71 1.84 7.16
C THR A 224 5.47 1.26 8.36
N SER A 225 5.05 0.08 8.84
CA SER A 225 5.74 -0.62 9.92
C SER A 225 6.78 -1.59 9.34
N TYR A 226 7.99 -1.63 9.92
CA TYR A 226 9.09 -2.48 9.49
C TYR A 226 9.87 -3.03 10.68
N ARG A 227 9.77 -4.33 10.97
CA ARG A 227 10.54 -5.01 12.02
C ARG A 227 10.48 -4.32 13.40
N GLY A 228 9.32 -3.77 13.76
CA GLY A 228 9.17 -3.02 15.00
C GLY A 228 9.63 -1.56 14.94
N PHE A 229 10.12 -1.09 13.80
CA PHE A 229 10.38 0.33 13.53
C PHE A 229 9.24 0.94 12.74
N LEU A 230 9.07 2.23 12.86
CA LEU A 230 8.31 3.03 11.90
C LEU A 230 9.23 3.38 10.73
N ALA A 231 8.93 2.88 9.55
CA ALA A 231 9.63 3.26 8.33
C ALA A 231 8.94 4.47 7.70
N VAL A 232 9.67 5.58 7.58
CA VAL A 232 9.22 6.80 6.91
C VAL A 232 9.94 6.91 5.58
N PHE A 233 9.19 6.83 4.50
CA PHE A 233 9.70 7.02 3.15
C PHE A 233 9.67 8.51 2.83
N MET A 234 10.85 9.07 2.65
CA MET A 234 11.07 10.45 2.23
C MET A 234 11.20 10.50 0.70
N GLN A 235 11.39 11.70 0.14
CA GLN A 235 11.58 11.86 -1.31
C GLN A 235 12.85 11.18 -1.83
N ASN A 236 13.95 11.16 -1.06
CA ASN A 236 15.24 10.61 -1.50
C ASN A 236 15.86 9.64 -0.48
N SER A 237 15.19 9.39 0.64
CA SER A 237 15.70 8.55 1.71
C SER A 237 14.59 7.73 2.37
N ILE A 238 14.98 6.71 3.12
CA ILE A 238 14.10 5.95 4.00
C ILE A 238 14.66 6.07 5.42
N GLN A 239 13.85 6.53 6.34
CA GLN A 239 14.22 6.65 7.75
C GLN A 239 13.55 5.55 8.56
N LEU A 240 14.30 4.94 9.47
CA LEU A 240 13.78 3.98 10.44
C LEU A 240 13.78 4.61 11.83
N TRP A 241 12.59 4.72 12.42
CA TRP A 241 12.39 5.35 13.71
C TRP A 241 12.02 4.30 14.76
N LYS A 242 12.70 4.35 15.90
CA LYS A 242 12.28 3.66 17.12
C LYS A 242 11.17 4.46 17.75
N THR A 243 9.99 3.90 17.77
CA THR A 243 8.83 4.50 18.43
C THR A 243 8.72 4.04 19.87
N ASN A 244 8.08 4.84 20.70
CA ASN A 244 7.83 4.54 22.10
C ASN A 244 6.48 5.16 22.51
N PRO A 245 5.69 4.51 23.39
CA PRO A 245 4.51 5.15 23.97
C PRO A 245 4.80 6.48 24.65
N ASN A 246 6.01 6.64 25.19
CA ASN A 246 6.49 7.93 25.70
C ASN A 246 7.14 8.73 24.54
N PRO A 247 6.55 9.87 24.13
CA PRO A 247 7.04 10.66 23.02
C PRO A 247 8.50 11.14 23.15
N GLY A 248 8.98 11.39 24.36
CA GLY A 248 10.35 11.83 24.61
C GLY A 248 11.42 10.75 24.37
N LEU A 249 11.02 9.52 24.05
CA LEU A 249 11.91 8.38 23.75
C LEU A 249 11.82 7.93 22.30
N ILE A 250 11.22 8.72 21.42
CA ILE A 250 11.19 8.46 19.98
C ILE A 250 12.51 8.96 19.39
N GLU A 251 13.23 8.08 18.68
CA GLU A 251 14.54 8.40 18.12
C GLU A 251 14.70 7.85 16.69
N LEU A 252 15.43 8.57 15.87
CA LEU A 252 15.87 8.09 14.57
C LEU A 252 16.96 7.03 14.77
N ASP A 253 16.75 5.82 14.25
CA ASP A 253 17.72 4.73 14.34
C ASP A 253 18.68 4.73 13.15
N THR A 254 18.12 4.78 11.94
CA THR A 254 18.91 4.67 10.71
C THR A 254 18.25 5.44 9.57
N THR A 255 19.08 6.02 8.70
CA THR A 255 18.66 6.59 7.43
C THR A 255 19.33 5.84 6.29
N VAL A 256 18.55 5.48 5.29
CA VAL A 256 19.01 4.87 4.04
C VAL A 256 18.91 5.91 2.94
N ASP A 257 20.06 6.44 2.52
CA ASP A 257 20.14 7.47 1.49
C ASP A 257 19.96 6.88 0.08
N ASN A 258 19.59 7.72 -0.87
CA ASN A 258 19.36 7.33 -2.27
C ASN A 258 18.33 6.21 -2.45
N ALA A 259 17.42 6.08 -1.49
CA ALA A 259 16.28 5.20 -1.54
C ALA A 259 15.02 6.06 -1.56
N PHE A 260 14.32 6.13 -2.68
CA PHE A 260 13.14 6.97 -2.82
C PHE A 260 11.92 6.17 -3.23
N LEU A 261 10.79 6.57 -2.70
CA LEU A 261 9.47 6.06 -3.06
C LEU A 261 8.77 7.07 -3.96
N GLU A 262 8.26 6.63 -5.09
CA GLU A 262 7.49 7.47 -6.00
C GLU A 262 5.98 7.20 -5.89
N TYR A 263 5.63 5.94 -5.62
CA TYR A 263 4.24 5.49 -5.61
C TYR A 263 3.88 4.87 -4.25
N HIS A 264 3.27 5.64 -3.36
CA HIS A 264 3.02 5.21 -1.97
C HIS A 264 2.15 3.96 -1.84
N ASN A 265 1.19 3.72 -2.75
CA ASN A 265 0.35 2.52 -2.78
C ASN A 265 1.08 1.27 -3.30
N SER A 266 2.35 1.38 -3.67
CA SER A 266 3.20 0.25 -4.07
C SER A 266 3.91 -0.43 -2.92
N ILE A 267 3.83 0.11 -1.70
CA ILE A 267 4.45 -0.49 -0.52
C ILE A 267 3.73 -1.78 -0.19
N GLY A 268 4.48 -2.88 -0.15
CA GLY A 268 3.99 -4.19 0.27
C GLY A 268 4.92 -4.82 1.30
N PRO A 269 4.46 -4.99 2.56
CA PRO A 269 5.23 -5.75 3.55
C PRO A 269 5.22 -7.23 3.17
N ILE A 270 6.42 -7.84 3.10
CA ILE A 270 6.58 -9.25 2.79
C ILE A 270 7.43 -9.87 3.89
N SER A 271 6.81 -10.67 4.77
CA SER A 271 7.54 -11.29 5.87
C SER A 271 8.31 -10.24 6.70
N GLU A 272 9.64 -10.25 6.65
CA GLU A 272 10.50 -9.30 7.35
C GLU A 272 11.08 -8.21 6.44
N ASP A 273 10.52 -8.01 5.25
CA ASP A 273 10.97 -7.01 4.28
C ASP A 273 9.82 -6.12 3.81
N ILE A 274 10.16 -5.04 3.15
CA ILE A 274 9.22 -4.16 2.45
C ILE A 274 9.68 -4.03 1.02
N PHE A 275 8.77 -4.34 0.08
CA PHE A 275 8.97 -4.04 -1.32
C PHE A 275 8.23 -2.75 -1.68
N TYR A 276 8.84 -1.97 -2.56
CA TYR A 276 8.27 -0.71 -3.03
C TYR A 276 8.67 -0.43 -4.48
N LEU A 277 7.93 0.46 -5.13
CA LEU A 277 8.13 0.82 -6.52
C LEU A 277 8.60 2.27 -6.66
N ASN A 278 9.55 2.48 -7.55
CA ASN A 278 9.87 3.78 -8.11
C ASN A 278 10.08 3.69 -9.63
N SER A 279 10.46 4.78 -10.28
CA SER A 279 10.69 4.84 -11.73
C SER A 279 11.82 3.92 -12.22
N SER A 280 12.70 3.45 -11.33
CA SER A 280 13.77 2.51 -11.68
C SER A 280 13.36 1.04 -11.59
N GLY A 281 12.27 0.72 -10.89
CA GLY A 281 11.75 -0.63 -10.74
C GLY A 281 11.28 -0.96 -9.32
N ILE A 282 11.22 -2.25 -8.99
CA ILE A 282 10.86 -2.78 -7.68
C ILE A 282 12.11 -2.91 -6.82
N HIS A 283 12.05 -2.43 -5.59
CA HIS A 283 13.14 -2.39 -4.62
C HIS A 283 12.76 -3.05 -3.31
N SER A 284 13.77 -3.45 -2.55
CA SER A 284 13.68 -4.02 -1.20
C SER A 284 14.34 -3.09 -0.20
N VAL A 285 13.67 -2.82 0.92
CA VAL A 285 14.24 -2.02 2.02
C VAL A 285 15.40 -2.76 2.67
N THR A 286 15.24 -4.06 2.95
CA THR A 286 16.31 -4.88 3.55
C THR A 286 17.56 -4.87 2.67
N GLN A 287 17.40 -5.01 1.36
CA GLN A 287 18.52 -5.02 0.45
C GLN A 287 19.23 -3.67 0.41
N LYS A 288 18.48 -2.56 0.45
CA LYS A 288 19.05 -1.20 0.53
C LYS A 288 19.81 -0.97 1.82
N LEU A 289 19.34 -1.48 2.96
CA LEU A 289 20.03 -1.38 4.24
C LEU A 289 21.41 -2.07 4.26
N TYR A 290 21.56 -3.16 3.50
CA TYR A 290 22.81 -3.95 3.48
C TYR A 290 23.74 -3.63 2.31
N THR A 291 23.28 -2.90 1.31
CA THR A 291 24.05 -2.56 0.11
C THR A 291 24.00 -1.08 -0.15
N ASP A 292 25.08 -0.37 0.15
CA ASP A 292 25.26 1.07 -0.12
C ASP A 292 25.24 1.43 -1.61
N THR A 293 25.17 0.47 -2.49
CA THR A 293 25.20 0.71 -3.92
C THR A 293 23.80 0.59 -4.52
N MET A 294 23.47 1.48 -5.46
CA MET A 294 22.37 1.29 -6.41
C MET A 294 22.65 0.02 -7.22
N ALA A 295 22.44 -1.12 -6.60
CA ALA A 295 22.93 -2.36 -7.12
C ALA A 295 22.06 -2.82 -8.29
N THR A 296 22.72 -3.16 -9.35
CA THR A 296 22.24 -4.07 -10.40
C THR A 296 21.71 -5.41 -9.86
N SER A 297 21.74 -5.61 -8.56
CA SER A 297 21.31 -6.79 -7.81
C SER A 297 20.00 -6.62 -7.03
N ASP A 298 19.33 -5.48 -7.13
CA ASP A 298 18.05 -5.28 -6.44
C ASP A 298 16.99 -6.29 -6.92
N VAL A 299 16.04 -6.62 -6.03
CA VAL A 299 15.06 -7.69 -6.22
C VAL A 299 14.30 -7.59 -7.55
N GLY A 300 13.96 -6.37 -7.98
CA GLY A 300 13.29 -6.12 -9.25
C GLY A 300 14.20 -5.98 -10.47
N SER A 301 15.55 -5.97 -10.29
CA SER A 301 16.46 -5.71 -11.41
C SER A 301 16.32 -6.71 -12.59
N PRO A 302 16.02 -8.00 -12.37
CA PRO A 302 15.83 -8.94 -13.45
C PRO A 302 14.67 -8.63 -14.40
N ILE A 303 13.66 -7.89 -13.93
CA ILE A 303 12.44 -7.54 -14.69
C ILE A 303 12.25 -6.01 -14.83
N ALA A 304 13.27 -5.22 -14.53
CA ALA A 304 13.17 -3.77 -14.48
C ALA A 304 12.70 -3.13 -15.81
N ASP A 305 13.08 -3.70 -16.94
CA ASP A 305 12.63 -3.24 -18.26
C ASP A 305 11.12 -3.44 -18.50
N LEU A 306 10.58 -4.57 -18.02
CA LEU A 306 9.14 -4.85 -18.09
C LEU A 306 8.36 -3.89 -17.21
N VAL A 307 8.82 -3.71 -15.97
CA VAL A 307 8.19 -2.80 -15.01
C VAL A 307 8.21 -1.37 -15.52
N LYS A 308 9.35 -0.87 -16.04
CA LYS A 308 9.46 0.47 -16.63
C LYS A 308 8.53 0.67 -17.82
N THR A 309 8.42 -0.34 -18.69
CA THR A 309 7.51 -0.29 -19.84
C THR A 309 6.06 -0.17 -19.36
N SER A 310 5.68 -0.95 -18.35
CA SER A 310 4.34 -0.91 -17.77
C SER A 310 4.06 0.40 -17.04
N ILE A 311 5.03 0.95 -16.29
CA ILE A 311 4.92 2.28 -15.66
C ILE A 311 4.61 3.34 -16.74
N THR A 312 5.38 3.37 -17.81
CA THR A 312 5.18 4.34 -18.89
C THR A 312 3.80 4.21 -19.52
N ALA A 313 3.37 2.98 -19.83
CA ALA A 313 2.11 2.73 -20.49
C ALA A 313 0.89 3.04 -19.59
N ASN A 314 0.93 2.63 -18.34
CA ASN A 314 -0.24 2.68 -17.46
C ASN A 314 -0.25 3.90 -16.53
N ILE A 315 0.89 4.25 -15.93
CA ILE A 315 0.94 5.35 -14.98
C ILE A 315 1.13 6.68 -15.70
N THR A 316 2.22 6.81 -16.47
CA THR A 316 2.55 8.08 -17.12
C THR A 316 1.53 8.47 -18.20
N THR A 317 1.07 7.51 -19.01
CA THR A 317 0.15 7.78 -20.12
C THR A 317 -1.31 7.81 -19.69
N LEU A 318 -1.75 6.91 -18.80
CA LEU A 318 -3.15 6.77 -18.41
C LEU A 318 -3.47 7.34 -17.03
N GLY A 319 -2.47 7.79 -16.27
CA GLY A 319 -2.65 8.35 -14.92
C GLY A 319 -3.19 7.35 -13.89
N LEU A 320 -2.95 6.05 -14.11
CA LEU A 320 -3.38 5.00 -13.20
C LEU A 320 -2.42 4.89 -12.01
N GLU A 321 -2.96 4.65 -10.82
CA GLU A 321 -2.16 4.46 -9.62
C GLU A 321 -1.75 2.99 -9.45
N PRO A 322 -0.47 2.71 -9.18
CA PRO A 322 -0.04 1.37 -8.84
C PRO A 322 -0.67 0.92 -7.51
N LYS A 323 -0.94 -0.37 -7.41
CA LYS A 323 -1.42 -0.99 -6.18
C LYS A 323 -0.61 -2.24 -5.90
N ALA A 324 -0.13 -2.36 -4.66
CA ALA A 324 0.54 -3.57 -4.21
C ALA A 324 -0.31 -4.32 -3.20
N LEU A 325 -0.18 -5.62 -3.22
CA LEU A 325 -0.81 -6.54 -2.30
C LEU A 325 0.18 -7.63 -1.93
N PHE A 326 0.24 -7.97 -0.65
CA PHE A 326 0.89 -9.17 -0.18
C PHE A 326 -0.11 -10.31 -0.10
N PHE A 327 0.18 -11.42 -0.77
CA PHE A 327 -0.62 -12.64 -0.70
C PHE A 327 0.08 -13.68 0.19
N PRO A 328 -0.34 -13.85 1.45
CA PRO A 328 0.36 -14.69 2.42
C PRO A 328 0.30 -16.17 2.07
N GLY A 329 -0.73 -16.64 1.38
CA GLY A 329 -0.89 -18.05 1.03
C GLY A 329 0.23 -18.62 0.15
N GLU A 330 0.83 -17.82 -0.70
CA GLU A 330 1.96 -18.19 -1.59
C GLU A 330 3.20 -17.34 -1.30
N ASN A 331 3.16 -16.48 -0.27
CA ASN A 331 4.23 -15.53 0.09
C ASN A 331 4.65 -14.66 -1.10
N GLN A 332 3.68 -14.05 -1.76
CA GLN A 332 3.89 -13.28 -3.00
C GLN A 332 3.60 -11.80 -2.79
N TYR A 333 4.47 -10.97 -3.34
CA TYR A 333 4.20 -9.56 -3.61
C TYR A 333 3.55 -9.47 -4.98
N ILE A 334 2.33 -8.94 -5.00
CA ILE A 334 1.56 -8.75 -6.23
C ILE A 334 1.47 -7.25 -6.48
N LEU A 335 2.04 -6.80 -7.59
CA LEU A 335 2.01 -5.41 -8.02
C LEU A 335 1.12 -5.28 -9.26
N ALA A 336 0.05 -4.52 -9.13
CA ALA A 336 -0.83 -4.17 -10.24
C ALA A 336 -0.47 -2.78 -10.79
N LEU A 337 -0.15 -2.73 -12.07
CA LEU A 337 0.13 -1.51 -12.85
C LEU A 337 -0.91 -1.42 -13.97
N GLY A 338 -2.09 -0.89 -13.67
CA GLY A 338 -3.18 -0.84 -14.64
C GLY A 338 -3.65 -2.21 -15.08
N THR A 339 -3.37 -2.58 -16.34
CA THR A 339 -3.71 -3.90 -16.91
C THR A 339 -2.65 -4.96 -16.65
N ASP A 340 -1.47 -4.57 -16.22
CA ASP A 340 -0.36 -5.48 -15.97
C ASP A 340 -0.30 -5.86 -14.50
N MET A 341 0.09 -7.11 -14.24
CA MET A 341 0.27 -7.64 -12.89
C MET A 341 1.60 -8.37 -12.82
N PHE A 342 2.45 -7.97 -11.88
CA PHE A 342 3.73 -8.59 -11.55
C PHE A 342 3.60 -9.35 -10.23
N VAL A 343 4.22 -10.55 -10.18
CA VAL A 343 4.19 -11.43 -9.01
C VAL A 343 5.59 -11.92 -8.70
#